data_bda2251b024f128595076f0837a79400
#
_entry.id   bda2251b024f128595076f0837a79400
#
_cell.length_a   1.000
_cell.length_b   1.000
_cell.length_c   1.000
_cell.angle_alpha   90.00
_cell.angle_beta   90.00
_cell.angle_gamma   90.00
#
_symmetry.space_group_name_H-M   'P 1'
#
loop_
_entity.id
_entity.type
_entity.pdbx_description
1 polymer ?
#
loop_
_entity_poly.entity_id
_entity_poly.type
_entity_poly.pdbx_seq_one_letter_code
_entity_poly.pdbx_strand_id
1 'polypeptide(L)'
;MAQVDILDQNGEKLHMMNVTEAVGPEWGRPDDVILVKVLLEIVLVNMRWCPPGDLSSTQSGTLDGKTKKNIRLFQSKFNEVAKQLSNPERLTVDGRVSRARGTAAWDKNCPWTISKLNATASFCVQQHGFKNAADAVVKFYPHLAAILNLNANAA
;
A
#
# COMPACT_ATOMS: atom_id res chain seq x y z
N MET A 1 13.46 6.81 -2.80
CA MET A 1 13.25 5.53 -3.51
C MET A 1 12.49 4.58 -2.61
N ALA A 2 11.47 3.91 -3.12
CA ALA A 2 10.73 2.93 -2.29
C ALA A 2 11.66 1.84 -1.76
N GLN A 3 11.38 1.32 -0.58
CA GLN A 3 12.25 0.36 0.10
C GLN A 3 11.45 -0.60 0.98
N VAL A 4 12.10 -1.65 1.47
CA VAL A 4 11.53 -2.52 2.49
C VAL A 4 12.10 -2.10 3.84
N ASP A 5 11.22 -1.74 4.76
CA ASP A 5 11.56 -1.37 6.14
C ASP A 5 11.10 -2.45 7.12
N ILE A 6 11.77 -2.53 8.26
CA ILE A 6 11.37 -3.38 9.37
C ILE A 6 10.75 -2.49 10.45
N LEU A 7 9.49 -2.78 10.79
CA LEU A 7 8.75 -2.03 11.81
C LEU A 7 8.37 -2.97 12.96
N ASP A 8 8.14 -2.41 14.14
CA ASP A 8 7.59 -3.16 15.27
C ASP A 8 6.06 -3.14 15.23
N GLN A 9 5.48 -4.32 15.41
CA GLN A 9 4.05 -4.49 15.59
C GLN A 9 3.81 -5.44 16.76
N ASN A 10 3.44 -4.90 17.91
CA ASN A 10 3.16 -5.66 19.13
C ASN A 10 4.33 -6.62 19.51
N GLY A 11 5.56 -6.14 19.38
CA GLY A 11 6.76 -6.91 19.68
C GLY A 11 7.26 -7.80 18.54
N GLU A 12 6.53 -7.90 17.44
CA GLU A 12 6.93 -8.65 16.25
C GLU A 12 7.57 -7.73 15.21
N LYS A 13 8.46 -8.30 14.40
CA LYS A 13 9.11 -7.60 13.29
C LYS A 13 8.24 -7.70 12.05
N LEU A 14 7.77 -6.56 11.53
CA LEU A 14 6.99 -6.47 10.32
C LEU A 14 7.85 -5.95 9.17
N HIS A 15 8.04 -6.77 8.14
CA HIS A 15 8.70 -6.36 6.90
C HIS A 15 7.66 -5.68 6.01
N MET A 16 7.89 -4.42 5.65
CA MET A 16 6.91 -3.61 4.95
C MET A 16 7.54 -2.94 3.74
N MET A 17 6.87 -3.01 2.59
CA MET A 17 7.19 -2.17 1.45
C MET A 17 6.76 -0.75 1.80
N ASN A 18 7.73 0.16 1.85
CA ASN A 18 7.52 1.51 2.39
C ASN A 18 7.96 2.58 1.39
N VAL A 19 7.28 3.71 1.42
CA VAL A 19 7.73 4.90 0.71
C VAL A 19 8.86 5.55 1.49
N THR A 20 9.78 6.22 0.80
CA THR A 20 10.86 6.97 1.46
C THR A 20 10.41 8.38 1.82
N GLU A 21 9.48 8.92 1.02
CA GLU A 21 8.84 10.20 1.28
C GLU A 21 7.35 10.09 0.96
N ALA A 22 6.56 10.99 1.50
CA ALA A 22 5.12 10.99 1.31
C ALA A 22 4.72 11.07 -0.18
N VAL A 23 3.67 10.35 -0.54
CA VAL A 23 3.03 10.41 -1.85
C VAL A 23 1.67 11.09 -1.69
N GLY A 24 1.46 12.17 -2.45
CA GLY A 24 0.24 12.96 -2.44
C GLY A 24 0.14 13.95 -1.26
N PRO A 25 -0.85 14.86 -1.32
CA PRO A 25 -1.75 15.05 -2.47
C PRO A 25 -1.14 15.77 -3.67
N GLU A 26 -0.01 16.48 -3.49
CA GLU A 26 0.56 17.32 -4.54
C GLU A 26 1.82 16.74 -5.18
N TRP A 27 2.50 15.84 -4.48
CA TRP A 27 3.83 15.40 -4.87
C TRP A 27 4.12 13.95 -4.45
N GLY A 28 5.10 13.35 -5.12
CA GLY A 28 5.64 12.04 -4.77
C GLY A 28 6.87 11.72 -5.60
N ARG A 29 7.85 11.03 -5.02
CA ARG A 29 8.99 10.52 -5.78
C ARG A 29 8.53 9.43 -6.75
N PRO A 30 9.05 9.36 -7.98
CA PRO A 30 8.59 8.40 -8.97
C PRO A 30 8.55 6.95 -8.47
N ASP A 31 9.59 6.46 -7.79
CA ASP A 31 9.63 5.10 -7.29
C ASP A 31 8.61 4.86 -6.18
N ASP A 32 8.41 5.85 -5.30
CA ASP A 32 7.40 5.78 -4.24
C ASP A 32 5.99 5.79 -4.84
N VAL A 33 5.77 6.58 -5.88
CA VAL A 33 4.48 6.60 -6.60
C VAL A 33 4.19 5.25 -7.25
N ILE A 34 5.18 4.61 -7.86
CA ILE A 34 5.02 3.26 -8.43
C ILE A 34 4.59 2.25 -7.36
N LEU A 35 5.25 2.26 -6.19
CA LEU A 35 4.86 1.39 -5.08
C LEU A 35 3.39 1.61 -4.68
N VAL A 36 2.98 2.85 -4.49
CA VAL A 36 1.60 3.18 -4.11
C VAL A 36 0.62 2.72 -5.18
N LYS A 37 0.91 2.96 -6.47
CA LYS A 37 0.05 2.52 -7.59
C LYS A 37 -0.11 1.00 -7.61
N VAL A 38 0.97 0.25 -7.41
CA VAL A 38 0.92 -1.21 -7.40
C VAL A 38 0.05 -1.72 -6.25
N LEU A 39 0.26 -1.20 -5.04
CA LEU A 39 -0.54 -1.60 -3.88
C LEU A 39 -2.02 -1.24 -4.06
N LEU A 40 -2.31 -0.05 -4.59
CA LEU A 40 -3.68 0.36 -4.91
C LEU A 40 -4.32 -0.57 -5.95
N GLU A 41 -3.60 -0.93 -7.01
CA GLU A 41 -4.12 -1.85 -8.02
C GLU A 41 -4.47 -3.20 -7.40
N ILE A 42 -3.58 -3.79 -6.62
CA ILE A 42 -3.84 -5.07 -5.95
C ILE A 42 -5.09 -4.98 -5.08
N VAL A 43 -5.19 -3.96 -4.24
CA VAL A 43 -6.30 -3.82 -3.29
C VAL A 43 -7.60 -3.47 -4.00
N LEU A 44 -7.62 -2.42 -4.80
CA LEU A 44 -8.86 -1.89 -5.35
C LEU A 44 -9.50 -2.86 -6.35
N VAL A 45 -8.71 -3.57 -7.13
CA VAL A 45 -9.22 -4.59 -8.06
C VAL A 45 -9.74 -5.81 -7.30
N ASN A 46 -8.97 -6.36 -6.38
CA ASN A 46 -9.37 -7.56 -5.63
C ASN A 46 -10.57 -7.32 -4.72
N MET A 47 -10.65 -6.15 -4.11
CA MET A 47 -11.80 -5.77 -3.26
C MET A 47 -12.99 -5.28 -4.07
N ARG A 48 -12.83 -5.10 -5.39
CA ARG A 48 -13.86 -4.56 -6.29
C ARG A 48 -14.35 -3.17 -5.86
N TRP A 49 -13.42 -2.35 -5.38
CA TRP A 49 -13.75 -0.99 -4.94
C TRP A 49 -13.68 0.03 -6.08
N CYS A 50 -13.00 -0.30 -7.18
CA CYS A 50 -13.07 0.51 -8.39
C CYS A 50 -12.88 -0.36 -9.65
N PRO A 51 -13.41 0.09 -10.80
CA PRO A 51 -13.16 -0.58 -12.08
C PRO A 51 -11.68 -0.47 -12.48
N PRO A 52 -11.12 -1.48 -13.19
CA PRO A 52 -9.73 -1.41 -13.67
C PRO A 52 -9.42 -0.17 -14.52
N GLY A 53 -10.40 0.35 -15.26
CA GLY A 53 -10.25 1.56 -16.08
C GLY A 53 -10.00 2.84 -15.29
N ASP A 54 -10.28 2.84 -13.99
CA ASP A 54 -10.04 3.98 -13.10
C ASP A 54 -8.65 3.93 -12.46
N LEU A 55 -7.82 2.94 -12.81
CA LEU A 55 -6.46 2.79 -12.33
C LEU A 55 -5.46 3.38 -13.32
N SER A 56 -4.38 3.93 -12.78
CA SER A 56 -3.26 4.41 -13.58
C SER A 56 -2.27 3.30 -13.88
N SER A 57 -1.48 3.47 -14.94
CA SER A 57 -0.38 2.56 -15.24
C SER A 57 0.62 2.48 -14.09
N THR A 58 0.90 1.27 -13.64
CA THR A 58 1.91 1.00 -12.60
C THR A 58 3.34 1.15 -13.11
N GLN A 59 3.53 1.34 -14.41
CA GLN A 59 4.85 1.57 -15.03
C GLN A 59 5.29 3.04 -14.91
N SER A 60 4.37 3.95 -14.66
CA SER A 60 4.65 5.39 -14.58
C SER A 60 4.76 5.85 -13.14
N GLY A 61 5.85 6.54 -12.82
CA GLY A 61 6.06 7.19 -11.53
C GLY A 61 5.40 8.57 -11.39
N THR A 62 4.48 8.92 -12.29
CA THR A 62 3.77 10.20 -12.24
C THR A 62 2.60 10.10 -11.26
N LEU A 63 2.52 11.04 -10.33
CA LEU A 63 1.36 11.19 -9.45
C LEU A 63 0.26 11.92 -10.22
N ASP A 64 -0.64 11.14 -10.81
CA ASP A 64 -1.73 11.66 -11.63
C ASP A 64 -3.06 11.77 -10.85
N GLY A 65 -4.09 12.32 -11.51
CA GLY A 65 -5.40 12.52 -10.90
C GLY A 65 -6.07 11.22 -10.45
N LYS A 66 -5.91 10.14 -11.22
CA LYS A 66 -6.45 8.82 -10.85
C LYS A 66 -5.81 8.29 -9.58
N THR A 67 -4.49 8.38 -9.47
CA THR A 67 -3.77 7.93 -8.27
C THR A 67 -4.19 8.73 -7.04
N LYS A 68 -4.28 10.05 -7.15
CA LYS A 68 -4.73 10.92 -6.05
C LYS A 68 -6.12 10.53 -5.56
N LYS A 69 -7.04 10.32 -6.50
CA LYS A 69 -8.42 9.88 -6.20
C LYS A 69 -8.42 8.51 -5.53
N ASN A 70 -7.60 7.59 -6.02
CA ASN A 70 -7.55 6.23 -5.52
C ASN A 70 -6.96 6.13 -4.11
N ILE A 71 -6.02 6.99 -3.74
CA ILE A 71 -5.53 7.06 -2.36
C ILE A 71 -6.69 7.42 -1.42
N ARG A 72 -7.46 8.46 -1.73
CA ARG A 72 -8.63 8.84 -0.92
C ARG A 72 -9.69 7.76 -0.88
N LEU A 73 -9.92 7.11 -2.01
CA LEU A 73 -10.89 5.99 -2.10
C LEU A 73 -10.49 4.85 -1.16
N PHE A 74 -9.22 4.45 -1.16
CA PHE A 74 -8.73 3.42 -0.25
C PHE A 74 -8.93 3.83 1.22
N GLN A 75 -8.52 5.05 1.58
CA GLN A 75 -8.65 5.56 2.95
C GLN A 75 -10.11 5.54 3.42
N SER A 76 -11.03 6.01 2.56
CA SER A 76 -12.47 6.03 2.87
C SER A 76 -13.06 4.63 2.98
N LYS A 77 -12.72 3.73 2.06
CA LYS A 77 -13.22 2.34 2.05
C LYS A 77 -12.68 1.55 3.23
N PHE A 78 -11.42 1.74 3.59
CA PHE A 78 -10.86 1.13 4.80
C PHE A 78 -11.69 1.51 6.02
N ASN A 79 -11.95 2.80 6.20
CA ASN A 79 -12.72 3.30 7.36
C ASN A 79 -14.15 2.76 7.37
N GLU A 80 -14.79 2.67 6.21
CA GLU A 80 -16.13 2.10 6.08
C GLU A 80 -16.17 0.64 6.52
N VAL A 81 -15.24 -0.17 6.03
CA VAL A 81 -15.14 -1.59 6.40
C VAL A 81 -14.78 -1.75 7.87
N ALA A 82 -13.83 -0.97 8.37
CA ALA A 82 -13.44 -1.01 9.79
C ALA A 82 -14.63 -0.70 10.70
N LYS A 83 -15.44 0.28 10.33
CA LYS A 83 -16.66 0.62 11.08
C LYS A 83 -17.65 -0.55 11.08
N GLN A 84 -17.88 -1.20 9.95
CA GLN A 84 -18.77 -2.35 9.82
C GLN A 84 -18.31 -3.53 10.68
N LEU A 85 -17.00 -3.72 10.83
CA LEU A 85 -16.40 -4.80 11.61
C LEU A 85 -16.16 -4.42 13.07
N SER A 86 -16.63 -3.25 13.51
CA SER A 86 -16.38 -2.72 14.86
C SER A 86 -14.89 -2.60 15.20
N ASN A 87 -14.05 -2.40 14.19
CA ASN A 87 -12.63 -2.13 14.35
C ASN A 87 -12.44 -0.64 14.64
N PRO A 88 -11.76 -0.25 15.75
CA PRO A 88 -11.58 1.16 16.11
C PRO A 88 -10.57 1.90 15.23
N GLU A 89 -9.77 1.19 14.42
CA GLU A 89 -8.77 1.84 13.55
C GLU A 89 -9.42 2.73 12.51
N ARG A 90 -8.80 3.90 12.28
CA ARG A 90 -9.22 4.82 11.22
C ARG A 90 -8.01 5.43 10.54
N LEU A 91 -8.07 5.50 9.21
CA LEU A 91 -7.13 6.26 8.41
C LEU A 91 -7.59 7.71 8.30
N THR A 92 -6.62 8.65 8.24
CA THR A 92 -6.92 10.02 7.86
C THR A 92 -7.21 10.07 6.36
N VAL A 93 -8.36 10.60 5.97
CA VAL A 93 -8.74 10.73 4.56
C VAL A 93 -8.20 12.06 4.03
N ASP A 94 -6.92 12.07 3.71
CA ASP A 94 -6.18 13.26 3.27
C ASP A 94 -5.55 13.14 1.88
N GLY A 95 -5.66 11.98 1.24
CA GLY A 95 -5.05 11.72 -0.07
C GLY A 95 -3.53 11.54 0.01
N ARG A 96 -2.98 11.32 1.20
CA ARG A 96 -1.54 11.22 1.44
C ARG A 96 -1.16 9.84 1.97
N VAL A 97 -0.09 9.28 1.39
CA VAL A 97 0.55 8.06 1.88
C VAL A 97 1.89 8.45 2.47
N SER A 98 1.97 8.58 3.80
CA SER A 98 3.18 8.96 4.50
C SER A 98 4.07 7.74 4.76
N ARG A 99 5.39 7.97 4.87
CA ARG A 99 6.32 6.93 5.29
C ARG A 99 5.96 6.47 6.70
N ALA A 100 5.81 5.16 6.87
CA ALA A 100 5.66 4.56 8.20
C ALA A 100 7.01 4.58 8.91
N ARG A 101 7.02 4.93 10.19
CA ARG A 101 8.24 5.03 10.99
C ARG A 101 8.04 4.34 12.33
N GLY A 102 8.99 3.50 12.70
CA GLY A 102 9.02 2.82 14.00
C GLY A 102 7.98 1.72 14.14
N THR A 103 6.71 2.06 14.07
CA THR A 103 5.58 1.14 14.24
C THR A 103 4.61 1.22 13.08
N ALA A 104 3.66 0.28 13.01
CA ALA A 104 2.62 0.24 11.98
C ALA A 104 1.55 1.34 12.15
N ALA A 105 1.54 2.05 13.27
CA ALA A 105 0.62 3.15 13.54
C ALA A 105 1.39 4.32 14.18
N TRP A 106 0.96 5.56 13.87
CA TRP A 106 1.58 6.76 14.44
C TRP A 106 0.95 7.16 15.78
N ASP A 107 -0.25 6.64 16.05
CA ASP A 107 -0.95 6.81 17.32
C ASP A 107 -1.92 5.65 17.50
N LYS A 108 -2.48 5.50 18.70
CA LYS A 108 -3.45 4.46 19.00
C LYS A 108 -4.63 4.56 18.03
N ASN A 109 -4.95 3.45 17.36
CA ASN A 109 -6.03 3.35 16.37
C ASN A 109 -5.85 4.25 15.14
N CYS A 110 -4.66 4.78 14.93
CA CYS A 110 -4.32 5.64 13.78
C CYS A 110 -3.15 5.02 12.99
N PRO A 111 -3.40 3.96 12.20
CA PRO A 111 -2.35 3.33 11.42
C PRO A 111 -1.88 4.23 10.27
N TRP A 112 -0.65 3.98 9.82
CA TRP A 112 -0.16 4.58 8.58
C TRP A 112 -0.94 4.00 7.39
N THR A 113 -1.30 4.85 6.42
CA THR A 113 -1.98 4.38 5.20
C THR A 113 -1.15 3.30 4.50
N ILE A 114 0.17 3.48 4.39
CA ILE A 114 1.05 2.49 3.76
C ILE A 114 1.02 1.14 4.49
N SER A 115 0.90 1.13 5.81
CA SER A 115 0.78 -0.11 6.59
C SER A 115 -0.48 -0.87 6.21
N LYS A 116 -1.60 -0.19 6.06
CA LYS A 116 -2.87 -0.81 5.70
C LYS A 116 -2.94 -1.19 4.23
N LEU A 117 -2.28 -0.46 3.35
CA LEU A 117 -2.10 -0.87 1.95
C LEU A 117 -1.34 -2.20 1.87
N ASN A 118 -0.23 -2.33 2.59
CA ASN A 118 0.53 -3.59 2.65
C ASN A 118 -0.32 -4.74 3.21
N ALA A 119 -0.96 -4.52 4.35
CA ALA A 119 -1.75 -5.56 5.02
C ALA A 119 -2.93 -6.01 4.15
N THR A 120 -3.65 -5.07 3.56
CA THR A 120 -4.82 -5.37 2.71
C THR A 120 -4.37 -6.04 1.41
N ALA A 121 -3.28 -5.58 0.80
CA ALA A 121 -2.73 -6.23 -0.39
C ALA A 121 -2.31 -7.66 -0.09
N SER A 122 -1.65 -7.93 1.03
CA SER A 122 -1.27 -9.28 1.44
C SER A 122 -2.50 -10.17 1.65
N PHE A 123 -3.53 -9.65 2.32
CA PHE A 123 -4.81 -10.36 2.47
C PHE A 123 -5.41 -10.74 1.11
N CYS A 124 -5.44 -9.80 0.16
CA CYS A 124 -5.98 -10.05 -1.18
C CYS A 124 -5.21 -11.16 -1.92
N VAL A 125 -3.88 -11.11 -1.92
CA VAL A 125 -3.07 -12.06 -2.68
C VAL A 125 -2.97 -13.44 -2.01
N GLN A 126 -3.15 -13.53 -0.70
CA GLN A 126 -3.20 -14.81 0.02
C GLN A 126 -4.34 -15.69 -0.49
N GLN A 127 -5.44 -15.11 -0.93
CA GLN A 127 -6.56 -15.83 -1.53
C GLN A 127 -6.20 -16.46 -2.88
N HIS A 128 -5.12 -16.01 -3.50
CA HIS A 128 -4.60 -16.54 -4.77
C HIS A 128 -3.32 -17.38 -4.59
N GLY A 129 -3.02 -17.79 -3.36
CA GLY A 129 -1.91 -18.69 -3.08
C GLY A 129 -0.58 -18.01 -2.79
N PHE A 130 -0.52 -16.68 -2.72
CA PHE A 130 0.70 -15.96 -2.34
C PHE A 130 0.80 -15.84 -0.82
N LYS A 131 2.01 -15.90 -0.29
CA LYS A 131 2.27 -15.75 1.14
C LYS A 131 1.99 -14.31 1.62
N ASN A 132 2.39 -13.33 0.82
CA ASN A 132 2.23 -11.90 1.12
C ASN A 132 2.27 -11.07 -0.17
N ALA A 133 2.08 -9.75 -0.03
CA ALA A 133 2.09 -8.84 -1.16
C ALA A 133 3.44 -8.80 -1.88
N ALA A 134 4.56 -8.92 -1.16
CA ALA A 134 5.89 -8.90 -1.76
C ALA A 134 6.09 -10.04 -2.77
N ASP A 135 5.60 -11.24 -2.46
CA ASP A 135 5.67 -12.39 -3.38
C ASP A 135 4.87 -12.13 -4.66
N ALA A 136 3.70 -11.53 -4.54
CA ALA A 136 2.89 -11.15 -5.70
C ALA A 136 3.59 -10.05 -6.54
N VAL A 137 4.26 -9.11 -5.89
CA VAL A 137 5.05 -8.07 -6.57
C VAL A 137 6.18 -8.69 -7.39
N VAL A 138 6.91 -9.65 -6.82
CA VAL A 138 7.98 -10.35 -7.55
C VAL A 138 7.43 -11.00 -8.82
N LYS A 139 6.26 -11.62 -8.75
CA LYS A 139 5.68 -12.34 -9.89
C LYS A 139 5.06 -11.41 -10.94
N PHE A 140 4.28 -10.42 -10.52
CA PHE A 140 3.44 -9.64 -11.42
C PHE A 140 3.95 -8.22 -11.69
N TYR A 141 4.85 -7.70 -10.86
CA TYR A 141 5.36 -6.34 -10.96
C TYR A 141 6.89 -6.32 -10.89
N PRO A 142 7.59 -6.97 -11.85
CA PRO A 142 9.05 -7.11 -11.78
C PRO A 142 9.79 -5.77 -11.77
N HIS A 143 9.21 -4.72 -12.35
CA HIS A 143 9.78 -3.37 -12.30
C HIS A 143 9.79 -2.80 -10.87
N LEU A 144 8.74 -3.05 -10.08
CA LEU A 144 8.72 -2.66 -8.66
C LEU A 144 9.62 -3.59 -7.83
N ALA A 145 9.61 -4.89 -8.12
CA ALA A 145 10.51 -5.83 -7.44
C ALA A 145 11.98 -5.42 -7.58
N ALA A 146 12.38 -4.93 -8.76
CA ALA A 146 13.73 -4.42 -9.00
C ALA A 146 14.02 -3.17 -8.15
N ILE A 147 13.08 -2.22 -8.07
CA ILE A 147 13.21 -1.01 -7.23
C ILE A 147 13.40 -1.39 -5.76
N LEU A 148 12.63 -2.35 -5.27
CA LEU A 148 12.65 -2.79 -3.86
C LEU A 148 13.75 -3.82 -3.58
N ASN A 149 14.51 -4.22 -4.58
CA ASN A 149 15.53 -5.27 -4.48
C ASN A 149 14.95 -6.61 -3.96
N LEU A 150 13.75 -6.95 -4.41
CA LEU A 150 13.10 -8.22 -4.13
C LEU A 150 13.44 -9.24 -5.22
N ASN A 151 13.48 -10.52 -4.84
CA ASN A 151 13.65 -11.63 -5.80
C ASN A 151 12.80 -12.83 -5.37
N ALA A 152 12.67 -13.80 -6.28
CA ALA A 152 11.84 -14.98 -6.07
C ALA A 152 12.29 -15.85 -4.88
N ASN A 153 13.53 -15.70 -4.41
CA ASN A 153 14.10 -16.47 -3.29
C ASN A 153 14.04 -15.70 -1.96
N ALA A 154 13.54 -14.48 -1.96
CA ALA A 154 13.46 -13.61 -0.78
C ALA A 154 12.19 -13.82 0.05
N ALA A 155 11.38 -14.77 -0.32
CA ALA A 155 10.12 -15.08 0.35
C ALA A 155 10.32 -15.80 1.68
#